data_a5d0a76040a29c0cc1762366d4ee010c
#
_entry.id   a5d0a76040a29c0cc1762366d4ee010c
#
_cell.length_a   1.000
_cell.length_b   1.000
_cell.length_c   1.000
_cell.angle_alpha   90.00
_cell.angle_beta   90.00
_cell.angle_gamma   90.00
#
_symmetry.space_group_name_H-M   'P 1'
#
loop_
_entity.id
_entity.type
_entity.pdbx_description
1 polymer ?
#
loop_
_entity_poly.entity_id
_entity_poly.type
_entity_poly.pdbx_seq_one_letter_code
_entity_poly.pdbx_strand_id
1 'polypeptide(L)'
;MERVEDIELCRITDVKVKEKVMFLLIRHRVPYAERWDEVPFLKRSRYHGAKEVCVVLTHPAHRKEAVEIIQGMDKKMQNKIILPEEEK
;
A
#
# COMPACT_ATOMS: atom_id res chain seq x y z
N MET A 1 -0.51 21.35 19.95
CA MET A 1 -0.90 20.96 18.59
C MET A 1 -0.78 19.44 18.45
N GLU A 2 -1.88 18.79 18.18
CA GLU A 2 -1.86 17.35 18.02
C GLU A 2 -1.22 16.96 16.69
N ARG A 3 -0.37 15.97 16.78
CA ARG A 3 0.31 15.44 15.60
C ARG A 3 -0.48 14.24 15.06
N VAL A 4 -0.94 14.35 13.82
CA VAL A 4 -1.67 13.26 13.19
C VAL A 4 -0.65 12.33 12.56
N GLU A 5 -0.68 11.04 12.95
CA GLU A 5 0.23 10.04 12.40
C GLU A 5 -0.31 9.50 11.09
N ASP A 6 0.63 9.12 10.22
CA ASP A 6 0.27 8.46 8.97
C ASP A 6 -0.37 7.10 9.26
N ILE A 7 -1.26 6.71 8.37
CA ILE A 7 -1.97 5.43 8.48
C ILE A 7 -1.55 4.51 7.33
N GLU A 8 -1.72 3.22 7.54
CA GLU A 8 -1.44 2.24 6.49
C GLU A 8 -2.45 2.37 5.37
N LEU A 9 -1.96 2.59 4.15
CA LEU A 9 -2.80 2.65 2.96
C LEU A 9 -2.94 1.27 2.31
N CYS A 10 -1.81 0.58 2.10
CA CYS A 10 -1.82 -0.72 1.45
C CYS A 10 -0.50 -1.43 1.68
N ARG A 11 -0.46 -2.72 1.33
CA ARG A 11 0.75 -3.53 1.38
C ARG A 11 0.99 -4.14 0.00
N ILE A 12 2.23 -4.10 -0.45
CA ILE A 12 2.60 -4.56 -1.79
C ILE A 12 3.87 -5.38 -1.72
N THR A 13 3.86 -6.55 -2.35
CA THR A 13 5.04 -7.42 -2.41
C THR A 13 5.78 -7.30 -3.73
N ASP A 14 5.10 -6.88 -4.78
CA ASP A 14 5.67 -6.76 -6.11
C ASP A 14 6.26 -5.37 -6.32
N VAL A 15 7.57 -5.30 -6.59
CA VAL A 15 8.28 -4.02 -6.73
C VAL A 15 7.72 -3.18 -7.87
N LYS A 16 7.38 -3.81 -8.99
CA LYS A 16 6.85 -3.06 -10.15
C LYS A 16 5.50 -2.44 -9.84
N VAL A 17 4.65 -3.17 -9.12
CA VAL A 17 3.35 -2.64 -8.69
C VAL A 17 3.55 -1.51 -7.69
N LYS A 18 4.50 -1.67 -6.76
CA LYS A 18 4.84 -0.63 -5.80
C LYS A 18 5.25 0.65 -6.51
N GLU A 19 6.14 0.54 -7.49
CA GLU A 19 6.60 1.70 -8.24
C GLU A 19 5.46 2.41 -8.96
N LYS A 20 4.52 1.63 -9.51
CA LYS A 20 3.36 2.21 -10.19
C LYS A 20 2.45 2.95 -9.21
N VAL A 21 2.21 2.37 -8.03
CA VAL A 21 1.42 3.02 -6.99
C VAL A 21 2.07 4.35 -6.60
N MET A 22 3.37 4.33 -6.34
CA MET A 22 4.08 5.54 -5.96
C MET A 22 4.07 6.61 -7.04
N PHE A 23 4.24 6.19 -8.30
CA PHE A 23 4.14 7.10 -9.43
C PHE A 23 2.78 7.80 -9.44
N LEU A 24 1.71 7.05 -9.27
CA LEU A 24 0.36 7.61 -9.29
C LEU A 24 0.10 8.53 -8.10
N LEU A 25 0.59 8.16 -6.92
CA LEU A 25 0.45 9.01 -5.73
C LEU A 25 1.19 10.34 -5.93
N ILE A 26 2.40 10.28 -6.46
CA ILE A 26 3.18 11.49 -6.75
C ILE A 26 2.45 12.35 -7.77
N ARG A 27 1.94 11.73 -8.83
CA ARG A 27 1.24 12.45 -9.89
C ARG A 27 0.00 13.19 -9.37
N HIS A 28 -0.69 12.58 -8.41
CA HIS A 28 -1.87 13.18 -7.80
C HIS A 28 -1.56 14.00 -6.55
N ARG A 29 -0.28 14.21 -6.28
CA ARG A 29 0.19 15.01 -5.14
C ARG A 29 -0.30 14.49 -3.79
N VAL A 30 -0.42 13.17 -3.69
CA VAL A 30 -0.77 12.52 -2.42
C VAL A 30 0.52 12.19 -1.68
N PRO A 31 0.75 12.75 -0.50
CA PRO A 31 1.96 12.42 0.26
C PRO A 31 1.91 10.98 0.76
N TYR A 32 3.06 10.33 0.76
CA TYR A 32 3.17 8.96 1.22
C TYR A 32 4.53 8.70 1.84
N ALA A 33 4.60 7.62 2.61
CA ALA A 33 5.85 7.09 3.12
C ALA A 33 5.82 5.58 2.89
N GLU A 34 6.98 4.94 2.90
CA GLU A 34 7.05 3.50 2.76
C GLU A 34 7.85 2.90 3.90
N ARG A 35 7.49 1.68 4.27
CA ARG A 35 8.17 0.90 5.30
C ARG A 35 8.24 -0.54 4.83
N TRP A 36 9.40 -1.16 4.98
CA TRP A 36 9.56 -2.57 4.64
C TRP A 36 9.46 -3.41 5.91
N ASP A 37 8.52 -4.34 5.92
CA ASP A 37 8.32 -5.25 7.05
C ASP A 37 8.66 -6.67 6.64
N GLU A 38 9.23 -7.44 7.55
CA GLU A 38 9.45 -8.86 7.33
C GLU A 38 8.13 -9.61 7.44
N VAL A 39 7.93 -10.58 6.57
CA VAL A 39 6.73 -11.42 6.61
C VAL A 39 7.09 -12.70 7.37
N PRO A 40 6.44 -12.96 8.53
CA PRO A 40 6.67 -14.19 9.27
C PRO A 40 6.42 -15.42 8.40
N PHE A 41 7.21 -16.45 8.60
CA PHE A 41 7.13 -17.66 7.78
C PHE A 41 5.70 -18.19 7.62
N LEU A 42 4.93 -18.22 8.70
CA LEU A 42 3.57 -18.75 8.67
C LEU A 42 2.57 -17.86 7.91
N LYS A 43 2.95 -16.61 7.63
CA LYS A 43 2.08 -15.66 6.93
C LYS A 43 2.48 -15.45 5.48
N ARG A 44 3.54 -16.09 5.02
CA ARG A 44 4.04 -15.85 3.65
C ARG A 44 3.06 -16.23 2.56
N SER A 45 2.18 -17.20 2.82
CA SER A 45 1.17 -17.58 1.84
C SER A 45 0.20 -16.43 1.54
N ARG A 46 -0.04 -15.54 2.52
CA ARG A 46 -0.91 -14.37 2.32
C ARG A 46 -0.23 -13.30 1.45
N TYR A 47 1.08 -13.36 1.34
CA TYR A 47 1.87 -12.38 0.60
C TYR A 47 2.60 -13.03 -0.58
N HIS A 48 1.98 -14.05 -1.16
CA HIS A 48 2.52 -14.73 -2.35
C HIS A 48 3.92 -15.32 -2.15
N GLY A 49 4.21 -15.75 -0.93
CA GLY A 49 5.50 -16.35 -0.60
C GLY A 49 6.61 -15.34 -0.35
N ALA A 50 6.31 -14.05 -0.38
CA ALA A 50 7.32 -13.01 -0.18
C ALA A 50 7.86 -12.99 1.25
N LYS A 51 9.15 -12.72 1.37
CA LYS A 51 9.81 -12.59 2.68
C LYS A 51 9.65 -11.21 3.28
N GLU A 52 9.44 -10.23 2.44
CA GLU A 52 9.25 -8.84 2.85
C GLU A 52 8.07 -8.24 2.13
N VAL A 53 7.42 -7.28 2.75
CA VAL A 53 6.30 -6.56 2.17
C VAL A 53 6.51 -5.06 2.37
N CYS A 54 6.19 -4.29 1.35
CA CYS A 54 6.25 -2.83 1.44
C CYS A 54 4.91 -2.34 1.97
N VAL A 55 4.94 -1.67 3.10
CA VAL A 55 3.76 -1.02 3.67
C VAL A 55 3.79 0.44 3.24
N VAL A 56 2.78 0.85 2.49
CA VAL A 56 2.64 2.23 2.04
C VAL A 56 1.75 2.98 3.02
N LEU A 57 2.22 4.12 3.48
CA LEU A 57 1.53 4.92 4.48
C LEU A 57 1.12 6.26 3.87
N THR A 58 0.01 6.80 4.31
CA THR A 58 -0.44 8.12 3.86
C THR A 58 -1.11 8.86 5.01
N HIS A 59 -1.23 10.18 4.86
CA HIS A 59 -1.94 11.00 5.84
C HIS A 59 -3.44 10.66 5.79
N PRO A 60 -4.12 10.55 6.94
CA PRO A 60 -5.55 10.20 6.97
C PRO A 60 -6.43 11.08 6.07
N ALA A 61 -6.08 12.36 5.94
CA ALA A 61 -6.85 13.29 5.10
C ALA A 61 -6.82 12.91 3.61
N HIS A 62 -5.80 12.16 3.18
CA HIS A 62 -5.65 11.75 1.79
C HIS A 62 -6.03 10.29 1.54
N ARG A 63 -6.49 9.59 2.57
CA ARG A 63 -6.79 8.16 2.46
C ARG A 63 -7.82 7.85 1.36
N LYS A 64 -8.92 8.59 1.36
CA LYS A 64 -9.99 8.35 0.40
C LYS A 64 -9.50 8.52 -1.04
N GLU A 65 -8.79 9.61 -1.30
CA GLU A 65 -8.23 9.87 -2.62
C GLU A 65 -7.24 8.80 -3.03
N ALA A 66 -6.37 8.40 -2.10
CA ALA A 66 -5.36 7.38 -2.37
C ALA A 66 -6.00 6.03 -2.69
N VAL A 67 -7.04 5.64 -1.96
CA VAL A 67 -7.76 4.40 -2.22
C VAL A 67 -8.41 4.44 -3.60
N GLU A 68 -9.00 5.55 -3.98
CA GLU A 68 -9.62 5.70 -5.29
C GLU A 68 -8.59 5.56 -6.41
N ILE A 69 -7.39 6.11 -6.22
CA ILE A 69 -6.29 5.97 -7.18
C ILE A 69 -5.94 4.49 -7.37
N ILE A 70 -5.81 3.75 -6.27
CA ILE A 70 -5.49 2.33 -6.33
C ILE A 70 -6.60 1.55 -7.01
N GLN A 71 -7.85 1.85 -6.68
CA GLN A 71 -8.99 1.15 -7.27
C GLN A 71 -9.15 1.43 -8.77
N GLY A 72 -8.56 2.50 -9.26
CA GLY A 72 -8.55 2.81 -10.68
C GLY A 72 -7.46 2.10 -11.47
N MET A 73 -6.60 1.34 -10.80
CA MET A 73 -5.51 0.64 -11.46
C MET A 73 -6.01 -0.65 -12.13
N ASP A 74 -5.17 -1.20 -13.02
CA ASP A 74 -5.42 -2.47 -13.68
C ASP A 74 -5.68 -3.58 -12.64
N LYS A 75 -6.65 -4.43 -12.91
CA LYS A 75 -6.99 -5.52 -11.98
C LYS A 75 -5.82 -6.44 -11.67
N LYS A 76 -4.95 -6.68 -12.64
CA LYS A 76 -3.77 -7.52 -12.42
C LYS A 76 -2.86 -6.90 -11.36
N MET A 77 -2.75 -5.58 -11.36
CA MET A 77 -1.96 -4.87 -10.36
C MET A 77 -2.70 -4.83 -9.03
N GLN A 78 -4.00 -4.58 -9.05
CA GLN A 78 -4.79 -4.56 -7.82
C GLN A 78 -4.73 -5.89 -7.07
N ASN A 79 -4.65 -7.01 -7.78
CA ASN A 79 -4.56 -8.32 -7.14
C ASN A 79 -3.28 -8.48 -6.32
N LYS A 80 -2.28 -7.66 -6.58
CA LYS A 80 -1.01 -7.70 -5.85
C LYS A 80 -0.94 -6.63 -4.76
N ILE A 81 -2.03 -5.89 -4.56
CA ILE A 81 -2.13 -4.85 -3.54
C ILE A 81 -3.12 -5.29 -2.48
N ILE A 82 -2.72 -5.23 -1.22
CA ILE A 82 -3.57 -5.61 -0.10
C ILE A 82 -4.00 -4.35 0.63
N LEU A 83 -5.31 -4.07 0.62
CA LEU A 83 -5.86 -2.95 1.36
C LEU A 83 -6.26 -3.41 2.77
N PRO A 84 -6.06 -2.58 3.80
CA PRO A 84 -6.37 -2.98 5.17
C PRO A 84 -7.80 -3.48 5.39
N GLU A 85 -8.76 -2.92 4.68
CA GLU A 85 -10.16 -3.33 4.82
C GLU A 85 -10.42 -4.76 4.37
N GLU A 86 -9.56 -5.29 3.51
CA GLU A 86 -9.72 -6.64 2.97
C GLU A 86 -9.26 -7.71 3.93
N GLU A 87 -8.63 -7.32 5.04
CA GLU A 87 -8.12 -8.26 6.03
C GLU A 87 -9.15 -8.67 7.08
N LYS A 88 -10.33 -8.12 7.01
CA LYS A 88 -11.40 -8.43 7.99
C LYS A 88 -11.98 -9.81 7.80
#